data_2c5dae53560e523867a133fd90f2a6bd
#
_entry.id   2c5dae53560e523867a133fd90f2a6bd
#
_cell.length_a   1.000
_cell.length_b   1.000
_cell.length_c   1.000
_cell.angle_alpha   90.00
_cell.angle_beta   90.00
_cell.angle_gamma   90.00
#
_symmetry.space_group_name_H-M   'P 1'
#
loop_
_entity.id
_entity.type
_entity.pdbx_description
1 polymer ?
#
loop_
_entity_poly.entity_id
_entity_poly.type
_entity_poly.pdbx_seq_one_letter_code
_entity_poly.pdbx_strand_id
1 'polypeptide(L)'
;MRNKLKFKKLLNEYRSLKFELKFVEDVLNEYHLEFEKTYRRYCAENDIDLQKLHEQNKERVDQIFPQYNLIETNEAIEDTKPEQTKHKKIYRELAKKLHPDSLPEGDERYDEYKKAFQLAAQAHNDGAWGDLFDLVEHYDINFRDYVTICNSLVEDIDRITLEINNHKKTFSWALYECERTEDCEEMVIKNFLMTVFRYRV
;
A
#
# COMPACT_ATOMS: atom_id res chain seq x y z
N MET A 1 16.72 -18.60 -21.65
CA MET A 1 16.41 -17.30 -22.27
C MET A 1 14.97 -16.83 -21.97
N ARG A 2 13.93 -17.62 -22.26
CA ARG A 2 12.50 -17.25 -22.09
C ARG A 2 12.15 -16.80 -20.66
N ASN A 3 12.58 -17.53 -19.62
CA ASN A 3 12.28 -17.20 -18.22
C ASN A 3 12.94 -15.90 -17.75
N LYS A 4 14.13 -15.58 -18.23
CA LYS A 4 14.80 -14.29 -17.96
C LYS A 4 14.02 -13.11 -18.56
N LEU A 5 13.46 -13.27 -19.75
CA LEU A 5 12.61 -12.24 -20.37
C LEU A 5 11.27 -12.09 -19.61
N LYS A 6 10.68 -13.20 -19.15
CA LYS A 6 9.48 -13.16 -18.32
C LYS A 6 9.75 -12.41 -17.01
N PHE A 7 10.87 -12.71 -16.34
CA PHE A 7 11.29 -12.00 -15.14
C PHE A 7 11.38 -10.48 -15.37
N LYS A 8 12.10 -10.05 -16.41
CA LYS A 8 12.25 -8.62 -16.73
C LYS A 8 10.89 -7.95 -17.02
N LYS A 9 9.98 -8.63 -17.72
CA LYS A 9 8.64 -8.13 -17.95
C LYS A 9 7.90 -7.91 -16.63
N LEU A 10 7.84 -8.91 -15.77
CA LEU A 10 7.16 -8.84 -14.47
C LEU A 10 7.77 -7.79 -13.55
N LEU A 11 9.11 -7.67 -13.54
CA LEU A 11 9.78 -6.65 -12.73
C LEU A 11 9.44 -5.23 -13.18
N ASN A 12 9.35 -4.98 -14.49
CA ASN A 12 8.93 -3.69 -15.01
C ASN A 12 7.45 -3.39 -14.68
N GLU A 13 6.58 -4.41 -14.74
CA GLU A 13 5.18 -4.31 -14.32
C GLU A 13 5.07 -3.97 -12.83
N TYR A 14 5.84 -4.66 -11.98
CA TYR A 14 5.95 -4.37 -10.55
C TYR A 14 6.38 -2.92 -10.29
N ARG A 15 7.45 -2.44 -10.95
CA ARG A 15 7.94 -1.05 -10.83
C ARG A 15 6.85 -0.05 -11.20
N SER A 16 6.14 -0.30 -12.30
CA SER A 16 5.04 0.57 -12.75
C SER A 16 3.93 0.65 -11.71
N LEU A 17 3.52 -0.47 -11.14
CA LEU A 17 2.49 -0.52 -10.10
C LEU A 17 2.94 0.15 -8.79
N LYS A 18 4.22 0.05 -8.42
CA LYS A 18 4.76 0.77 -7.25
C LYS A 18 4.67 2.30 -7.43
N PHE A 19 4.93 2.80 -8.64
CA PHE A 19 4.73 4.23 -8.94
C PHE A 19 3.26 4.62 -8.91
N GLU A 20 2.38 3.77 -9.45
CA GLU A 20 0.94 4.01 -9.40
C GLU A 20 0.42 4.01 -7.97
N LEU A 21 0.82 3.04 -7.14
CA LEU A 21 0.46 3.00 -5.73
C LEU A 21 0.88 4.28 -5.02
N LYS A 22 2.13 4.70 -5.18
CA LYS A 22 2.62 5.94 -4.59
C LYS A 22 1.82 7.17 -5.04
N PHE A 23 1.53 7.26 -6.33
CA PHE A 23 0.68 8.34 -6.85
C PHE A 23 -0.71 8.35 -6.20
N VAL A 24 -1.35 7.18 -6.07
CA VAL A 24 -2.66 7.04 -5.43
C VAL A 24 -2.60 7.43 -3.96
N GLU A 25 -1.57 7.00 -3.23
CA GLU A 25 -1.35 7.38 -1.83
C GLU A 25 -1.15 8.89 -1.65
N ASP A 26 -0.34 9.52 -2.52
CA ASP A 26 -0.10 10.97 -2.49
C ASP A 26 -1.41 11.74 -2.73
N VAL A 27 -2.22 11.30 -3.70
CA VAL A 27 -3.56 11.86 -3.95
C VAL A 27 -4.47 11.69 -2.75
N LEU A 28 -4.52 10.51 -2.14
CA LEU A 28 -5.38 10.26 -0.97
C LEU A 28 -4.96 11.10 0.23
N ASN A 29 -3.67 11.30 0.46
CA ASN A 29 -3.16 12.17 1.53
C ASN A 29 -3.64 13.62 1.38
N GLU A 30 -3.70 14.14 0.15
CA GLU A 30 -4.23 15.46 -0.14
C GLU A 30 -5.75 15.50 -0.02
N TYR A 31 -6.44 14.58 -0.69
CA TYR A 31 -7.90 14.61 -0.80
C TYR A 31 -8.65 14.10 0.43
N HIS A 32 -8.00 13.45 1.38
CA HIS A 32 -8.65 13.04 2.63
C HIS A 32 -9.15 14.24 3.44
N LEU A 33 -8.30 15.25 3.61
CA LEU A 33 -8.67 16.49 4.31
C LEU A 33 -9.66 17.33 3.50
N GLU A 34 -9.51 17.35 2.18
CA GLU A 34 -10.42 18.09 1.30
C GLU A 34 -11.82 17.46 1.31
N PHE A 35 -11.91 16.14 1.28
CA PHE A 35 -13.17 15.41 1.43
C PHE A 35 -13.85 15.74 2.76
N GLU A 36 -13.09 15.74 3.87
CA GLU A 36 -13.64 16.07 5.18
C GLU A 36 -14.22 17.49 5.22
N LYS A 37 -13.52 18.47 4.68
CA LYS A 37 -14.01 19.86 4.59
C LYS A 37 -15.25 19.96 3.71
N THR A 38 -15.26 19.30 2.56
CA THR A 38 -16.35 19.38 1.58
C THR A 38 -17.64 18.79 2.14
N TYR A 39 -17.60 17.58 2.74
CA TYR A 39 -18.81 17.01 3.30
C TYR A 39 -19.32 17.78 4.52
N ARG A 40 -18.45 18.33 5.37
CA ARG A 40 -18.84 19.18 6.51
C ARG A 40 -19.51 20.46 6.04
N ARG A 41 -18.96 21.13 5.02
CA ARG A 41 -19.56 22.30 4.39
C ARG A 41 -20.94 21.98 3.82
N TYR A 42 -21.04 20.91 3.04
CA TYR A 42 -22.30 20.45 2.46
C TYR A 42 -23.37 20.21 3.55
N CYS A 43 -23.01 19.54 4.63
CA CYS A 43 -23.93 19.29 5.74
C CYS A 43 -24.40 20.60 6.41
N ALA A 44 -23.50 21.56 6.61
CA ALA A 44 -23.85 22.85 7.19
C ALA A 44 -24.78 23.66 6.27
N GLU A 45 -24.56 23.65 4.96
CA GLU A 45 -25.38 24.36 3.97
C GLU A 45 -26.78 23.74 3.79
N ASN A 46 -26.94 22.45 4.12
CA ASN A 46 -28.21 21.72 4.00
C ASN A 46 -28.87 21.40 5.35
N ASP A 47 -28.46 22.08 6.44
CA ASP A 47 -29.02 21.89 7.79
C ASP A 47 -28.96 20.43 8.30
N ILE A 48 -27.92 19.68 7.89
CA ILE A 48 -27.71 18.28 8.30
C ILE A 48 -26.91 18.25 9.61
N ASP A 49 -27.51 17.74 10.67
CA ASP A 49 -26.87 17.58 11.98
C ASP A 49 -25.90 16.36 11.98
N LEU A 50 -24.63 16.64 11.74
CA LEU A 50 -23.57 15.63 11.73
C LEU A 50 -23.38 14.95 13.08
N GLN A 51 -23.54 15.68 14.21
CA GLN A 51 -23.37 15.08 15.52
C GLN A 51 -24.42 14.01 15.75
N LYS A 52 -25.68 14.32 15.44
CA LYS A 52 -26.78 13.36 15.50
C LYS A 52 -26.56 12.15 14.60
N LEU A 53 -26.04 12.35 13.38
CA LEU A 53 -25.71 11.25 12.46
C LEU A 53 -24.61 10.34 13.02
N HIS A 54 -23.59 10.91 13.65
CA HIS A 54 -22.51 10.14 14.26
C HIS A 54 -23.02 9.33 15.47
N GLU A 55 -23.84 9.93 16.32
CA GLU A 55 -24.46 9.25 17.47
C GLU A 55 -25.32 8.07 17.01
N GLN A 56 -26.20 8.29 16.04
CA GLN A 56 -27.05 7.23 15.47
C GLN A 56 -26.23 6.11 14.81
N ASN A 57 -25.14 6.46 14.11
CA ASN A 57 -24.28 5.47 13.51
C ASN A 57 -23.56 4.63 14.55
N LYS A 58 -23.08 5.27 15.63
CA LYS A 58 -22.43 4.58 16.75
C LYS A 58 -23.40 3.59 17.41
N GLU A 59 -24.61 4.04 17.77
CA GLU A 59 -25.64 3.17 18.35
C GLU A 59 -25.95 1.96 17.47
N ARG A 60 -26.02 2.17 16.15
CA ARG A 60 -26.26 1.09 15.19
C ARG A 60 -25.11 0.08 15.13
N VAL A 61 -23.85 0.58 15.13
CA VAL A 61 -22.66 -0.30 15.13
C VAL A 61 -22.61 -1.10 16.42
N ASP A 62 -22.88 -0.48 17.56
CA ASP A 62 -22.91 -1.13 18.88
C ASP A 62 -24.02 -2.20 18.98
N GLN A 63 -25.15 -1.99 18.29
CA GLN A 63 -26.23 -2.99 18.21
C GLN A 63 -25.89 -4.19 17.31
N ILE A 64 -25.15 -3.96 16.21
CA ILE A 64 -24.79 -5.01 15.26
C ILE A 64 -23.58 -5.81 15.78
N PHE A 65 -22.66 -5.15 16.45
CA PHE A 65 -21.42 -5.73 16.96
C PHE A 65 -21.24 -5.50 18.48
N PRO A 66 -22.12 -6.02 19.34
CA PRO A 66 -22.07 -5.75 20.79
C PRO A 66 -20.77 -6.26 21.45
N GLN A 67 -20.02 -7.15 20.81
CA GLN A 67 -18.76 -7.69 21.34
C GLN A 67 -17.51 -6.89 20.94
N TYR A 68 -17.60 -5.94 20.01
CA TYR A 68 -16.44 -5.16 19.60
C TYR A 68 -15.94 -4.18 20.69
N ASN A 69 -16.80 -3.81 21.62
CA ASN A 69 -16.43 -2.96 22.77
C ASN A 69 -15.75 -3.72 23.92
N LEU A 70 -15.59 -5.05 23.82
CA LEU A 70 -14.97 -5.90 24.84
C LEU A 70 -13.62 -6.49 24.42
N ILE A 71 -13.18 -6.25 23.19
CA ILE A 71 -11.86 -6.63 22.74
C ILE A 71 -10.92 -5.45 23.01
N GLU A 72 -10.45 -5.32 24.27
CA GLU A 72 -9.12 -4.78 24.47
C GLU A 72 -8.20 -5.61 23.58
N THR A 73 -7.63 -4.96 22.56
CA THR A 73 -6.74 -5.53 21.59
C THR A 73 -5.48 -6.07 22.24
N ASN A 74 -5.57 -7.25 22.86
CA ASN A 74 -4.44 -8.01 23.39
C ASN A 74 -4.30 -9.40 22.71
N GLU A 75 -5.03 -9.66 21.65
CA GLU A 75 -4.59 -10.70 20.73
C GLU A 75 -3.62 -10.02 19.76
N ALA A 76 -2.33 -10.11 20.11
CA ALA A 76 -1.29 -10.05 19.11
C ALA A 76 -1.74 -11.04 18.01
N ILE A 77 -2.17 -10.49 16.87
CA ILE A 77 -2.23 -11.25 15.63
C ILE A 77 -0.87 -11.92 15.60
N GLU A 78 -0.82 -13.24 15.78
CA GLU A 78 0.39 -13.99 15.46
C GLU A 78 0.66 -13.63 14.00
N ASP A 79 1.54 -12.65 13.84
CA ASP A 79 2.17 -12.37 12.58
C ASP A 79 2.78 -13.69 12.16
N THR A 80 2.07 -14.42 11.30
CA THR A 80 2.66 -15.51 10.56
C THR A 80 3.75 -14.85 9.74
N LYS A 81 4.95 -14.78 10.36
CA LYS A 81 6.13 -14.20 9.72
C LYS A 81 6.21 -14.81 8.35
N PRO A 82 6.16 -14.01 7.29
CA PRO A 82 6.25 -14.50 5.93
C PRO A 82 7.44 -15.43 5.88
N GLU A 83 7.33 -16.51 5.13
CA GLU A 83 8.32 -17.61 5.06
C GLU A 83 9.74 -17.03 4.88
N GLN A 84 10.39 -16.66 5.98
CA GLN A 84 11.73 -16.03 6.02
C GLN A 84 12.81 -16.88 5.33
N THR A 85 12.45 -18.11 4.95
CA THR A 85 13.29 -19.00 4.17
C THR A 85 13.19 -18.76 2.65
N LYS A 86 12.07 -18.17 2.19
CA LYS A 86 11.85 -17.90 0.78
C LYS A 86 12.90 -16.89 0.30
N HIS A 87 13.57 -17.19 -0.78
CA HIS A 87 14.63 -16.36 -1.38
C HIS A 87 15.85 -16.04 -0.48
N LYS A 88 16.02 -16.69 0.67
CA LYS A 88 17.16 -16.49 1.59
C LYS A 88 18.53 -16.59 0.93
N LYS A 89 18.66 -17.45 -0.09
CA LYS A 89 19.90 -17.59 -0.83
C LYS A 89 20.22 -16.36 -1.66
N ILE A 90 19.21 -15.80 -2.31
CA ILE A 90 19.33 -14.58 -3.15
C ILE A 90 19.67 -13.39 -2.25
N TYR A 91 18.95 -13.25 -1.14
CA TYR A 91 19.22 -12.22 -0.14
C TYR A 91 20.67 -12.29 0.37
N ARG A 92 21.19 -13.50 0.67
CA ARG A 92 22.58 -13.66 1.14
C ARG A 92 23.61 -13.23 0.11
N GLU A 93 23.40 -13.53 -1.16
CA GLU A 93 24.31 -13.09 -2.23
C GLU A 93 24.27 -11.56 -2.38
N LEU A 94 23.08 -10.96 -2.31
CA LEU A 94 22.92 -9.51 -2.33
C LEU A 94 23.56 -8.85 -1.10
N ALA A 95 23.30 -9.39 0.10
CA ALA A 95 23.87 -8.90 1.34
C ALA A 95 25.40 -8.95 1.35
N LYS A 96 26.01 -10.02 0.86
CA LYS A 96 27.47 -10.10 0.74
C LYS A 96 28.05 -9.02 -0.18
N LYS A 97 27.37 -8.70 -1.28
CA LYS A 97 27.82 -7.68 -2.23
C LYS A 97 27.70 -6.28 -1.69
N LEU A 98 26.61 -6.03 -0.93
CA LEU A 98 26.27 -4.69 -0.42
C LEU A 98 26.77 -4.43 0.99
N HIS A 99 27.39 -5.42 1.66
CA HIS A 99 27.87 -5.21 3.03
C HIS A 99 28.88 -4.06 3.06
N PRO A 100 28.74 -3.08 3.96
CA PRO A 100 29.65 -1.94 4.03
C PRO A 100 31.12 -2.32 4.11
N ASP A 101 31.45 -3.41 4.84
CA ASP A 101 32.82 -3.91 4.98
C ASP A 101 33.39 -4.53 3.68
N SER A 102 32.56 -4.68 2.63
CA SER A 102 33.04 -5.14 1.32
C SER A 102 33.76 -4.06 0.52
N LEU A 103 33.66 -2.79 0.96
CA LEU A 103 34.26 -1.64 0.30
C LEU A 103 35.49 -1.15 1.07
N PRO A 104 36.51 -0.62 0.37
CA PRO A 104 37.64 0.07 1.01
C PRO A 104 37.16 1.29 1.82
N GLU A 105 37.92 1.64 2.86
CA GLU A 105 37.67 2.83 3.64
C GLU A 105 37.75 4.09 2.76
N GLY A 106 36.67 4.93 2.79
CA GLY A 106 36.57 6.14 1.98
C GLY A 106 36.05 5.93 0.55
N ASP A 107 35.55 4.74 0.19
CA ASP A 107 34.90 4.51 -1.10
C ASP A 107 33.62 5.37 -1.23
N GLU A 108 33.49 6.10 -2.36
CA GLU A 108 32.36 6.98 -2.64
C GLU A 108 31.00 6.26 -2.66
N ARG A 109 30.99 4.94 -2.90
CA ARG A 109 29.78 4.10 -2.94
C ARG A 109 29.32 3.63 -1.55
N TYR A 110 30.07 3.94 -0.49
CA TYR A 110 29.78 3.43 0.85
C TYR A 110 28.34 3.75 1.31
N ASP A 111 27.90 4.99 1.16
CA ASP A 111 26.58 5.42 1.58
C ASP A 111 25.47 4.80 0.73
N GLU A 112 25.69 4.64 -0.57
CA GLU A 112 24.78 3.95 -1.50
C GLU A 112 24.62 2.48 -1.10
N TYR A 113 25.73 1.76 -0.91
CA TYR A 113 25.71 0.35 -0.55
C TYR A 113 25.08 0.12 0.83
N LYS A 114 25.36 0.98 1.79
CA LYS A 114 24.74 0.93 3.13
C LYS A 114 23.21 1.08 3.05
N LYS A 115 22.72 2.04 2.29
CA LYS A 115 21.27 2.22 2.05
C LYS A 115 20.66 1.01 1.35
N ALA A 116 21.28 0.53 0.30
CA ALA A 116 20.83 -0.64 -0.46
C ALA A 116 20.83 -1.92 0.40
N PHE A 117 21.82 -2.09 1.28
CA PHE A 117 21.85 -3.19 2.24
C PHE A 117 20.68 -3.13 3.22
N GLN A 118 20.38 -1.94 3.76
CA GLN A 118 19.23 -1.74 4.65
C GLN A 118 17.90 -2.03 3.95
N LEU A 119 17.73 -1.53 2.72
CA LEU A 119 16.54 -1.81 1.90
C LEU A 119 16.40 -3.31 1.59
N ALA A 120 17.49 -4.00 1.27
CA ALA A 120 17.48 -5.44 1.04
C ALA A 120 17.09 -6.23 2.30
N ALA A 121 17.58 -5.82 3.47
CA ALA A 121 17.24 -6.45 4.74
C ALA A 121 15.75 -6.22 5.08
N GLN A 122 15.26 -5.01 4.89
CA GLN A 122 13.85 -4.67 5.09
C GLN A 122 12.96 -5.46 4.13
N ALA A 123 13.22 -5.42 2.82
CA ALA A 123 12.45 -6.14 1.82
C ALA A 123 12.39 -7.66 2.10
N HIS A 124 13.50 -8.24 2.57
CA HIS A 124 13.53 -9.66 2.94
C HIS A 124 12.69 -9.94 4.21
N ASN A 125 12.74 -9.07 5.22
CA ASN A 125 11.99 -9.25 6.46
C ASN A 125 10.49 -9.07 6.27
N ASP A 126 10.11 -8.13 5.40
CA ASP A 126 8.72 -7.77 5.11
C ASP A 126 8.09 -8.70 4.05
N GLY A 127 8.90 -9.57 3.42
CA GLY A 127 8.46 -10.41 2.30
C GLY A 127 8.12 -9.61 1.04
N ALA A 128 8.67 -8.42 0.88
CA ALA A 128 8.53 -7.57 -0.30
C ALA A 128 9.50 -8.03 -1.40
N TRP A 129 9.13 -9.14 -2.04
CA TRP A 129 10.03 -9.83 -2.96
C TRP A 129 10.34 -9.02 -4.22
N GLY A 130 9.39 -8.24 -4.69
CA GLY A 130 9.59 -7.34 -5.82
C GLY A 130 10.68 -6.30 -5.55
N ASP A 131 10.70 -5.69 -4.36
CA ASP A 131 11.74 -4.74 -3.95
C ASP A 131 13.11 -5.44 -3.84
N LEU A 132 13.14 -6.66 -3.30
CA LEU A 132 14.36 -7.47 -3.23
C LEU A 132 14.90 -7.78 -4.64
N PHE A 133 14.04 -8.17 -5.58
CA PHE A 133 14.44 -8.50 -6.94
C PHE A 133 14.81 -7.29 -7.77
N ASP A 134 14.29 -6.13 -7.43
CA ASP A 134 14.69 -4.85 -8.02
C ASP A 134 16.16 -4.55 -7.69
N LEU A 135 16.55 -4.71 -6.43
CA LEU A 135 17.94 -4.59 -5.99
C LEU A 135 18.84 -5.67 -6.63
N VAL A 136 18.33 -6.90 -6.73
CA VAL A 136 19.06 -8.02 -7.37
C VAL A 136 19.38 -7.72 -8.84
N GLU A 137 18.45 -7.14 -9.59
CA GLU A 137 18.69 -6.72 -10.96
C GLU A 137 19.65 -5.52 -11.04
N HIS A 138 19.43 -4.51 -10.18
CA HIS A 138 20.24 -3.29 -10.14
C HIS A 138 21.73 -3.60 -9.88
N TYR A 139 22.00 -4.49 -8.92
CA TYR A 139 23.36 -4.88 -8.55
C TYR A 139 23.88 -6.12 -9.29
N ASP A 140 23.22 -6.54 -10.37
CA ASP A 140 23.63 -7.65 -11.25
C ASP A 140 23.97 -8.93 -10.45
N ILE A 141 23.07 -9.35 -9.56
CA ILE A 141 23.19 -10.61 -8.82
C ILE A 141 22.68 -11.76 -9.68
N ASN A 142 23.54 -12.75 -9.90
CA ASN A 142 23.18 -13.92 -10.68
C ASN A 142 22.33 -14.91 -9.88
N PHE A 143 21.21 -15.32 -10.44
CA PHE A 143 20.35 -16.38 -9.92
C PHE A 143 19.90 -17.34 -11.04
N ARG A 144 19.45 -18.54 -10.66
CA ARG A 144 19.09 -19.59 -11.64
C ARG A 144 17.61 -19.92 -11.64
N ASP A 145 16.94 -19.80 -10.49
CA ASP A 145 15.55 -20.18 -10.33
C ASP A 145 14.60 -19.04 -10.69
N TYR A 146 14.51 -18.75 -11.99
CA TYR A 146 13.57 -17.75 -12.51
C TYR A 146 12.09 -18.13 -12.32
N VAL A 147 11.77 -19.42 -12.14
CA VAL A 147 10.38 -19.86 -12.03
C VAL A 147 9.82 -19.41 -10.68
N THR A 148 10.52 -19.77 -9.60
CA THR A 148 10.10 -19.37 -8.23
C THR A 148 10.07 -17.84 -8.07
N ILE A 149 11.06 -17.13 -8.63
CA ILE A 149 11.12 -15.67 -8.59
C ILE A 149 9.95 -15.04 -9.34
N CYS A 150 9.63 -15.53 -10.54
CA CYS A 150 8.47 -15.02 -11.29
C CYS A 150 7.16 -15.26 -10.57
N ASN A 151 7.00 -16.37 -9.85
CA ASN A 151 5.79 -16.63 -9.07
C ASN A 151 5.65 -15.63 -7.91
N SER A 152 6.74 -15.36 -7.19
CA SER A 152 6.71 -14.35 -6.10
C SER A 152 6.49 -12.93 -6.61
N LEU A 153 7.00 -12.58 -7.80
CA LEU A 153 6.66 -11.29 -8.42
C LEU A 153 5.17 -11.19 -8.79
N VAL A 154 4.56 -12.27 -9.26
CA VAL A 154 3.11 -12.29 -9.53
C VAL A 154 2.32 -12.09 -8.24
N GLU A 155 2.68 -12.77 -7.14
CA GLU A 155 2.06 -12.60 -5.83
C GLU A 155 2.13 -11.13 -5.34
N ASP A 156 3.28 -10.47 -5.51
CA ASP A 156 3.46 -9.06 -5.14
C ASP A 156 2.69 -8.11 -6.07
N ILE A 157 2.66 -8.38 -7.37
CA ILE A 157 1.88 -7.63 -8.37
C ILE A 157 0.38 -7.69 -8.02
N ASP A 158 -0.13 -8.88 -7.73
CA ASP A 158 -1.54 -9.08 -7.36
C ASP A 158 -1.87 -8.33 -6.06
N ARG A 159 -0.98 -8.36 -5.06
CA ARG A 159 -1.15 -7.65 -3.80
C ARG A 159 -1.21 -6.13 -4.00
N ILE A 160 -0.26 -5.56 -4.74
CA ILE A 160 -0.23 -4.11 -5.02
C ILE A 160 -1.45 -3.69 -5.85
N THR A 161 -1.84 -4.49 -6.84
CA THR A 161 -3.03 -4.23 -7.64
C THR A 161 -4.30 -4.20 -6.80
N LEU A 162 -4.43 -5.12 -5.85
CA LEU A 162 -5.55 -5.13 -4.91
C LEU A 162 -5.55 -3.88 -4.03
N GLU A 163 -4.39 -3.47 -3.52
CA GLU A 163 -4.22 -2.28 -2.69
C GLU A 163 -4.61 -1.01 -3.44
N ILE A 164 -4.10 -0.81 -4.66
CA ILE A 164 -4.49 0.31 -5.54
C ILE A 164 -6.02 0.32 -5.76
N ASN A 165 -6.60 -0.83 -6.08
CA ASN A 165 -8.05 -0.94 -6.31
C ASN A 165 -8.86 -0.62 -5.05
N ASN A 166 -8.36 -0.96 -3.86
CA ASN A 166 -9.04 -0.62 -2.61
C ASN A 166 -8.93 0.88 -2.31
N HIS A 167 -7.79 1.50 -2.53
CA HIS A 167 -7.60 2.94 -2.41
C HIS A 167 -8.52 3.72 -3.35
N LYS A 168 -8.64 3.28 -4.61
CA LYS A 168 -9.53 3.89 -5.62
C LYS A 168 -11.02 3.71 -5.35
N LYS A 169 -11.43 2.87 -4.38
CA LYS A 169 -12.83 2.75 -3.93
C LYS A 169 -13.21 3.72 -2.83
N THR A 170 -12.28 4.52 -2.32
CA THR A 170 -12.55 5.48 -1.24
C THR A 170 -13.31 6.71 -1.75
N PHE A 171 -14.06 7.36 -0.87
CA PHE A 171 -14.75 8.60 -1.20
C PHE A 171 -13.78 9.75 -1.48
N SER A 172 -12.60 9.75 -0.87
CA SER A 172 -11.53 10.72 -1.15
C SER A 172 -11.03 10.60 -2.59
N TRP A 173 -10.86 9.35 -3.08
CA TRP A 173 -10.53 9.11 -4.49
C TRP A 173 -11.66 9.53 -5.43
N ALA A 174 -12.90 9.20 -5.11
CA ALA A 174 -14.06 9.62 -5.90
C ALA A 174 -14.16 11.15 -6.00
N LEU A 175 -13.83 11.87 -4.91
CA LEU A 175 -13.77 13.33 -4.93
C LEU A 175 -12.65 13.86 -5.83
N TYR A 176 -11.48 13.24 -5.81
CA TYR A 176 -10.38 13.54 -6.72
C TYR A 176 -10.81 13.40 -8.20
N GLU A 177 -11.50 12.31 -8.54
CA GLU A 177 -11.99 12.05 -9.90
C GLU A 177 -13.07 13.04 -10.38
N CYS A 178 -13.72 13.76 -9.46
CA CYS A 178 -14.68 14.82 -9.81
C CYS A 178 -14.05 16.05 -10.47
N GLU A 179 -12.72 16.20 -10.46
CA GLU A 179 -12.01 17.35 -11.06
C GLU A 179 -12.60 18.71 -10.65
N ARG A 180 -13.09 18.83 -9.40
CA ARG A 180 -13.74 20.02 -8.83
C ARG A 180 -15.04 20.43 -9.54
N THR A 181 -15.77 19.50 -10.10
CA THR A 181 -17.09 19.73 -10.67
C THR A 181 -18.14 19.65 -9.56
N GLU A 182 -18.84 20.74 -9.26
CA GLU A 182 -19.79 20.86 -8.13
C GLU A 182 -20.85 19.74 -8.11
N ASP A 183 -21.49 19.46 -9.25
CA ASP A 183 -22.50 18.41 -9.36
C ASP A 183 -21.95 17.01 -9.00
N CYS A 184 -20.69 16.73 -9.38
CA CYS A 184 -20.03 15.49 -9.06
C CYS A 184 -19.66 15.40 -7.58
N GLU A 185 -19.11 16.47 -7.01
CA GLU A 185 -18.77 16.56 -5.58
C GLU A 185 -20.02 16.33 -4.72
N GLU A 186 -21.13 16.99 -5.06
CA GLU A 186 -22.41 16.82 -4.37
C GLU A 186 -22.89 15.37 -4.44
N MET A 187 -22.79 14.72 -5.59
CA MET A 187 -23.16 13.31 -5.76
C MET A 187 -22.30 12.39 -4.89
N VAL A 188 -20.99 12.63 -4.83
CA VAL A 188 -20.06 11.86 -3.96
C VAL A 188 -20.43 12.02 -2.49
N ILE A 189 -20.75 13.26 -2.04
CA ILE A 189 -21.13 13.53 -0.67
C ILE A 189 -22.48 12.87 -0.32
N LYS A 190 -23.47 12.96 -1.19
CA LYS A 190 -24.77 12.29 -1.00
C LYS A 190 -24.61 10.77 -0.88
N ASN A 191 -23.77 10.19 -1.74
CA ASN A 191 -23.46 8.76 -1.70
C ASN A 191 -22.74 8.37 -0.39
N PHE A 192 -21.79 9.18 0.08
CA PHE A 192 -21.13 9.01 1.37
C PHE A 192 -22.15 9.02 2.53
N LEU A 193 -23.01 10.04 2.61
CA LEU A 193 -24.02 10.16 3.64
C LEU A 193 -25.00 8.95 3.65
N MET A 194 -25.40 8.52 2.45
CA MET A 194 -26.25 7.35 2.32
C MET A 194 -25.54 6.06 2.73
N THR A 195 -24.28 5.88 2.33
CA THR A 195 -23.55 4.63 2.58
C THR A 195 -23.12 4.50 4.04
N VAL A 196 -22.54 5.55 4.61
CA VAL A 196 -21.99 5.54 5.98
C VAL A 196 -23.06 5.76 7.02
N PHE A 197 -23.91 6.78 6.84
CA PHE A 197 -24.91 7.16 7.81
C PHE A 197 -26.32 6.68 7.51
N ARG A 198 -26.55 6.09 6.33
CA ARG A 198 -27.88 5.72 5.79
C ARG A 198 -28.82 6.92 5.71
N TYR A 199 -28.26 8.09 5.59
CA TYR A 199 -28.99 9.34 5.45
C TYR A 199 -29.33 9.57 3.97
N ARG A 200 -30.61 9.76 3.67
CA ARG A 200 -31.10 10.10 2.31
C ARG A 200 -31.35 11.61 2.26
N VAL A 201 -30.59 12.25 1.36
CA VAL A 201 -30.77 13.68 1.04
C VAL A 201 -31.80 13.82 -0.06
#